data_635f42bf5b7199388aba994256b9562a
#
_entry.id   635f42bf5b7199388aba994256b9562a
#
_cell.length_a   1.000
_cell.length_b   1.000
_cell.length_c   1.000
_cell.angle_alpha   90.00
_cell.angle_beta   90.00
_cell.angle_gamma   90.00
#
_symmetry.space_group_name_H-M   'P 1'
#
loop_
_entity.id
_entity.type
_entity.pdbx_description
1 polymer ?
#
loop_
_entity_poly.entity_id
_entity_poly.type
_entity_poly.pdbx_seq_one_letter_code
_entity_poly.pdbx_strand_id
1 'polypeptide(L)'
;MLPRKESFGQYSAFLQREVTFDCFLPASSRETPHLLLLNDGQELENMGLPAMLEHLQGTTHPSLWVVAIHAGPQRSQEYGTEKHVGARGEGCKASLYARFVLRELLPFLRTRYHQVFPDITFAGFSLGGLSALDIVWNHPDQFHKAGVFSGSLWWRASADGGPRIMHRQVEEGAFKPQLKFFFEAGTLDEVADRNANGVIDAVDDTEDLVRILEQKGYEKGRHIQYELITGGRHNTDTWAGAMPGFLEWVVKTT
;
A
#
# COMPACT_ATOMS: atom_id res chain seq x y z
N MET A 1 9.84 16.26 -17.66
CA MET A 1 9.40 15.40 -18.79
C MET A 1 8.47 14.35 -18.18
N LEU A 2 7.26 14.17 -18.73
CA LEU A 2 6.30 13.19 -18.22
C LEU A 2 6.91 11.77 -18.23
N PRO A 3 6.58 10.93 -17.23
CA PRO A 3 7.01 9.54 -17.22
C PRO A 3 6.43 8.79 -18.43
N ARG A 4 7.19 7.83 -18.96
CA ARG A 4 6.68 6.95 -20.01
C ARG A 4 5.69 5.96 -19.39
N LYS A 5 4.45 5.94 -19.88
CA LYS A 5 3.43 4.98 -19.47
C LYS A 5 3.40 3.78 -20.42
N GLU A 6 3.39 2.58 -19.89
CA GLU A 6 3.11 1.33 -20.60
C GLU A 6 1.99 0.58 -19.88
N SER A 7 0.95 0.15 -20.61
CA SER A 7 -0.18 -0.61 -20.06
C SER A 7 -0.08 -2.08 -20.45
N PHE A 8 -0.40 -2.97 -19.53
CA PHE A 8 -0.35 -4.41 -19.72
C PHE A 8 -1.63 -5.09 -19.24
N GLY A 9 -2.00 -6.16 -19.92
CA GLY A 9 -2.92 -7.18 -19.44
C GLY A 9 -2.17 -8.50 -19.30
N GLN A 10 -2.13 -9.05 -18.09
CA GLN A 10 -1.48 -10.33 -17.82
C GLN A 10 -2.50 -11.31 -17.25
N TYR A 11 -2.66 -12.47 -17.90
CA TYR A 11 -3.46 -13.53 -17.30
C TYR A 11 -2.77 -14.10 -16.07
N SER A 12 -3.45 -14.05 -14.93
CA SER A 12 -2.98 -14.66 -13.70
C SER A 12 -3.54 -16.07 -13.53
N ALA A 13 -2.65 -17.05 -13.40
CA ALA A 13 -3.02 -18.42 -13.10
C ALA A 13 -3.57 -18.57 -11.68
N PHE A 14 -3.16 -17.70 -10.73
CA PHE A 14 -3.66 -17.71 -9.37
C PHE A 14 -5.07 -17.12 -9.26
N LEU A 15 -5.31 -15.97 -9.92
CA LEU A 15 -6.59 -15.26 -9.88
C LEU A 15 -7.58 -15.76 -10.92
N GLN A 16 -7.11 -16.55 -11.91
CA GLN A 16 -7.88 -17.08 -13.04
C GLN A 16 -8.62 -15.98 -13.83
N ARG A 17 -7.95 -14.85 -14.01
CA ARG A 17 -8.42 -13.69 -14.77
C ARG A 17 -7.26 -12.89 -15.34
N GLU A 18 -7.54 -12.03 -16.29
CA GLU A 18 -6.62 -10.99 -16.69
C GLU A 18 -6.51 -9.91 -15.60
N VAL A 19 -5.27 -9.52 -15.28
CA VAL A 19 -4.97 -8.38 -14.41
C VAL A 19 -4.36 -7.29 -15.26
N THR A 20 -4.99 -6.13 -15.26
CA THR A 20 -4.46 -4.93 -15.92
C THR A 20 -3.58 -4.15 -14.97
N PHE A 21 -2.48 -3.60 -15.45
CA PHE A 21 -1.64 -2.68 -14.71
C PHE A 21 -0.91 -1.72 -15.63
N ASP A 22 -0.64 -0.53 -15.13
CA ASP A 22 0.11 0.52 -15.81
C ASP A 22 1.48 0.69 -15.18
N CYS A 23 2.53 0.72 -16.00
CA CYS A 23 3.89 1.01 -15.57
C CYS A 23 4.26 2.44 -15.95
N PHE A 24 4.58 3.26 -14.96
CA PHE A 24 5.11 4.61 -15.14
C PHE A 24 6.62 4.56 -14.93
N LEU A 25 7.36 4.79 -16.01
CA LEU A 25 8.80 4.66 -16.07
C LEU A 25 9.45 6.04 -16.13
N PRO A 26 10.54 6.29 -15.36
CA PRO A 26 11.25 7.55 -15.44
C PRO A 26 11.90 7.73 -16.83
N ALA A 27 12.10 8.97 -17.24
CA ALA A 27 12.68 9.31 -18.54
C ALA A 27 14.14 8.82 -18.70
N SER A 28 14.87 8.67 -17.60
CA SER A 28 16.21 8.07 -17.59
C SER A 28 16.40 7.28 -16.28
N SER A 29 16.86 6.03 -16.40
CA SER A 29 17.28 5.23 -15.26
C SER A 29 18.80 5.06 -15.30
N ARG A 30 19.52 5.90 -14.57
CA ARG A 30 20.99 5.78 -14.45
C ARG A 30 21.43 4.95 -13.23
N GLU A 31 20.49 4.64 -12.34
CA GLU A 31 20.72 3.95 -11.07
C GLU A 31 19.70 2.84 -10.89
N THR A 32 19.95 1.98 -9.90
CA THR A 32 19.04 0.92 -9.50
C THR A 32 17.73 1.56 -9.01
N PRO A 33 16.61 1.34 -9.70
CA PRO A 33 15.37 2.06 -9.39
C PRO A 33 14.69 1.54 -8.12
N HIS A 34 14.01 2.44 -7.41
CA HIS A 34 12.97 2.06 -6.47
C HIS A 34 11.73 1.60 -7.24
N LEU A 35 11.07 0.55 -6.77
CA LEU A 35 9.79 0.10 -7.31
C LEU A 35 8.68 0.39 -6.32
N LEU A 36 7.65 1.09 -6.76
CA LEU A 36 6.41 1.30 -6.04
C LEU A 36 5.29 0.52 -6.74
N LEU A 37 4.70 -0.45 -6.05
CA LEU A 37 3.45 -1.06 -6.44
C LEU A 37 2.29 -0.31 -5.76
N LEU A 38 1.25 0.02 -6.51
CA LEU A 38 0.06 0.72 -6.00
C LEU A 38 -1.20 -0.09 -6.37
N ASN A 39 -1.97 -0.44 -5.37
CA ASN A 39 -3.31 -0.98 -5.53
C ASN A 39 -4.28 0.10 -6.02
N ASP A 40 -5.40 -0.31 -6.63
CA ASP A 40 -6.44 0.56 -7.19
C ASP A 40 -5.90 1.51 -8.28
N GLY A 41 -5.03 0.98 -9.13
CA GLY A 41 -4.28 1.70 -10.16
C GLY A 41 -5.12 2.50 -11.14
N GLN A 42 -6.38 2.12 -11.37
CA GLN A 42 -7.31 2.81 -12.25
C GLN A 42 -7.65 4.24 -11.80
N GLU A 43 -7.45 4.58 -10.52
CA GLU A 43 -7.74 5.91 -9.96
C GLU A 43 -6.56 6.88 -10.09
N LEU A 44 -5.34 6.38 -10.28
CA LEU A 44 -4.12 7.16 -10.09
C LEU A 44 -3.91 8.28 -11.12
N GLU A 45 -4.37 8.08 -12.36
CA GLU A 45 -4.32 9.16 -13.37
C GLU A 45 -5.25 10.32 -12.99
N ASN A 46 -6.46 10.00 -12.52
CA ASN A 46 -7.42 11.00 -12.04
C ASN A 46 -6.90 11.74 -10.80
N MET A 47 -6.10 11.07 -9.98
CA MET A 47 -5.41 11.67 -8.83
C MET A 47 -4.20 12.53 -9.24
N GLY A 48 -3.84 12.60 -10.53
CA GLY A 48 -2.74 13.42 -11.02
C GLY A 48 -1.35 12.79 -10.86
N LEU A 49 -1.24 11.49 -10.66
CA LEU A 49 0.03 10.79 -10.47
C LEU A 49 1.09 11.13 -11.54
N PRO A 50 0.78 11.22 -12.86
CA PRO A 50 1.79 11.54 -13.86
C PRO A 50 2.49 12.88 -13.62
N ALA A 51 1.74 13.92 -13.22
CA ALA A 51 2.29 15.24 -12.92
C ALA A 51 3.14 15.22 -11.64
N MET A 52 2.72 14.48 -10.62
CA MET A 52 3.49 14.30 -9.38
C MET A 52 4.83 13.61 -9.67
N LEU A 53 4.83 12.57 -10.50
CA LEU A 53 6.05 11.87 -10.91
C LEU A 53 6.97 12.74 -11.77
N GLU A 54 6.41 13.60 -12.65
CA GLU A 54 7.20 14.57 -13.39
C GLU A 54 7.92 15.55 -12.45
N HIS A 55 7.21 16.05 -11.45
CA HIS A 55 7.79 16.94 -10.43
C HIS A 55 8.91 16.25 -9.66
N LEU A 56 8.70 15.04 -9.21
CA LEU A 56 9.68 14.25 -8.47
C LEU A 56 10.97 14.00 -9.29
N GLN A 57 10.85 13.71 -10.59
CA GLN A 57 11.99 13.50 -11.49
C GLN A 57 12.86 14.74 -11.69
N GLY A 58 12.32 15.93 -11.45
CA GLY A 58 13.06 17.20 -11.46
C GLY A 58 13.98 17.40 -10.25
N THR A 59 13.95 16.50 -9.29
CA THR A 59 14.75 16.54 -8.06
C THR A 59 15.95 15.61 -8.15
N THR A 60 16.81 15.62 -7.13
CA THR A 60 18.03 14.76 -7.04
C THR A 60 17.75 13.35 -6.52
N HIS A 61 16.47 12.95 -6.43
CA HIS A 61 16.09 11.65 -5.91
C HIS A 61 16.36 10.48 -6.87
N PRO A 62 16.53 9.25 -6.35
CA PRO A 62 16.64 8.05 -7.17
C PRO A 62 15.46 7.86 -8.13
N SER A 63 15.69 7.14 -9.22
CA SER A 63 14.64 6.79 -10.17
C SER A 63 13.52 6.01 -9.50
N LEU A 64 12.28 6.48 -9.60
CA LEU A 64 11.09 5.80 -9.12
C LEU A 64 10.31 5.20 -10.28
N TRP A 65 10.11 3.88 -10.23
CA TRP A 65 9.21 3.15 -11.09
C TRP A 65 7.90 2.91 -10.35
N VAL A 66 6.78 3.22 -10.98
CA VAL A 66 5.47 2.99 -10.37
C VAL A 66 4.69 1.98 -11.22
N VAL A 67 4.15 0.96 -10.56
CA VAL A 67 3.25 -0.02 -11.16
C VAL A 67 1.90 0.08 -10.49
N ALA A 68 0.94 0.61 -11.23
CA ALA A 68 -0.43 0.84 -10.84
C ALA A 68 -1.28 -0.40 -11.18
N ILE A 69 -1.58 -1.23 -10.18
CA ILE A 69 -2.33 -2.48 -10.36
C ILE A 69 -3.83 -2.18 -10.30
N HIS A 70 -4.55 -2.42 -11.41
CA HIS A 70 -5.98 -2.16 -11.45
C HIS A 70 -6.76 -3.20 -10.66
N ALA A 71 -7.66 -2.74 -9.82
CA ALA A 71 -8.60 -3.61 -9.14
C ALA A 71 -9.57 -4.25 -10.13
N GLY A 72 -9.79 -5.55 -9.98
CA GLY A 72 -10.79 -6.26 -10.76
C GLY A 72 -12.18 -6.21 -10.13
N PRO A 73 -13.19 -6.81 -10.77
CA PRO A 73 -14.55 -6.86 -10.25
C PRO A 73 -14.66 -7.65 -8.93
N GLN A 74 -13.63 -8.42 -8.58
CA GLN A 74 -13.56 -9.19 -7.34
C GLN A 74 -12.66 -8.52 -6.28
N ARG A 75 -12.47 -7.19 -6.37
CA ARG A 75 -11.62 -6.42 -5.46
C ARG A 75 -11.80 -6.79 -3.98
N SER A 76 -13.03 -6.87 -3.51
CA SER A 76 -13.33 -7.21 -2.11
C SER A 76 -12.97 -8.65 -1.72
N GLN A 77 -12.83 -9.55 -2.68
CA GLN A 77 -12.38 -10.93 -2.44
C GLN A 77 -10.86 -11.05 -2.54
N GLU A 78 -10.23 -10.26 -3.42
CA GLU A 78 -8.80 -10.31 -3.69
C GLU A 78 -7.97 -9.47 -2.70
N TYR A 79 -8.54 -8.39 -2.16
CA TYR A 79 -7.90 -7.59 -1.13
C TYR A 79 -8.30 -8.04 0.27
N GLY A 80 -7.38 -7.93 1.21
CA GLY A 80 -7.55 -8.37 2.59
C GLY A 80 -6.23 -8.90 3.17
N THR A 81 -6.31 -9.85 4.08
CA THR A 81 -5.13 -10.49 4.69
C THR A 81 -4.97 -11.92 4.20
N GLU A 82 -3.72 -12.35 3.94
CA GLU A 82 -3.42 -13.66 3.35
C GLU A 82 -3.93 -14.86 4.18
N LYS A 83 -3.93 -14.69 5.50
CA LYS A 83 -4.21 -15.81 6.45
C LYS A 83 -5.60 -15.78 7.05
N HIS A 84 -6.32 -14.65 6.93
CA HIS A 84 -7.59 -14.47 7.61
C HIS A 84 -8.61 -13.81 6.69
N VAL A 85 -9.66 -14.55 6.40
CA VAL A 85 -10.81 -14.07 5.66
C VAL A 85 -11.62 -13.13 6.55
N GLY A 86 -12.17 -12.07 5.99
CA GLY A 86 -13.06 -11.15 6.69
C GLY A 86 -14.37 -11.81 7.11
N ALA A 87 -15.06 -11.19 8.06
CA ALA A 87 -16.25 -11.73 8.71
C ALA A 87 -17.40 -12.10 7.76
N ARG A 88 -17.44 -11.49 6.59
CA ARG A 88 -18.49 -11.74 5.56
C ARG A 88 -17.96 -12.48 4.33
N GLY A 89 -16.75 -13.06 4.43
CA GLY A 89 -16.11 -13.75 3.33
C GLY A 89 -15.25 -12.86 2.42
N GLU A 90 -15.09 -11.59 2.77
CA GLU A 90 -14.15 -10.69 2.07
C GLU A 90 -12.72 -11.20 2.23
N GLY A 91 -11.86 -10.95 1.25
CA GLY A 91 -10.45 -11.38 1.27
C GLY A 91 -10.26 -12.90 1.10
N CYS A 92 -11.28 -13.65 0.69
CA CYS A 92 -11.16 -15.10 0.49
C CYS A 92 -10.14 -15.49 -0.60
N LYS A 93 -9.72 -14.53 -1.44
CA LYS A 93 -8.69 -14.68 -2.46
C LYS A 93 -7.41 -13.88 -2.16
N ALA A 94 -7.28 -13.28 -0.98
CA ALA A 94 -6.14 -12.42 -0.66
C ALA A 94 -4.80 -13.17 -0.76
N SER A 95 -4.74 -14.45 -0.34
CA SER A 95 -3.55 -15.28 -0.54
C SER A 95 -3.23 -15.55 -2.02
N LEU A 96 -4.24 -15.62 -2.88
CA LEU A 96 -4.03 -15.79 -4.33
C LEU A 96 -3.54 -14.48 -4.95
N TYR A 97 -4.04 -13.33 -4.48
CA TYR A 97 -3.57 -12.02 -4.89
C TYR A 97 -2.09 -11.79 -4.49
N ALA A 98 -1.72 -12.11 -3.27
CA ALA A 98 -0.33 -12.06 -2.85
C ALA A 98 0.57 -12.96 -3.72
N ARG A 99 0.12 -14.17 -4.06
CA ARG A 99 0.85 -15.07 -4.96
C ARG A 99 0.96 -14.51 -6.38
N PHE A 100 -0.08 -13.87 -6.90
CA PHE A 100 -0.01 -13.13 -8.17
C PHE A 100 1.10 -12.09 -8.13
N VAL A 101 1.11 -11.23 -7.13
CA VAL A 101 2.12 -10.18 -6.99
C VAL A 101 3.53 -10.77 -6.92
N LEU A 102 3.75 -11.76 -6.06
CA LEU A 102 5.07 -12.34 -5.78
C LEU A 102 5.58 -13.26 -6.88
N ARG A 103 4.71 -14.04 -7.52
CA ARG A 103 5.10 -15.15 -8.41
C ARG A 103 4.83 -14.89 -9.89
N GLU A 104 4.02 -13.88 -10.20
CA GLU A 104 3.69 -13.53 -11.57
C GLU A 104 4.12 -12.09 -11.89
N LEU A 105 3.63 -11.08 -11.15
CA LEU A 105 3.89 -9.67 -11.46
C LEU A 105 5.36 -9.28 -11.27
N LEU A 106 5.95 -9.52 -10.10
CA LEU A 106 7.36 -9.17 -9.84
C LEU A 106 8.33 -9.90 -10.80
N PRO A 107 8.20 -11.21 -11.07
CA PRO A 107 9.00 -11.88 -12.10
C PRO A 107 8.79 -11.31 -13.50
N PHE A 108 7.55 -10.98 -13.88
CA PHE A 108 7.26 -10.32 -15.16
C PHE A 108 8.03 -9.00 -15.30
N LEU A 109 7.95 -8.11 -14.30
CA LEU A 109 8.62 -6.82 -14.31
C LEU A 109 10.15 -6.98 -14.43
N ARG A 110 10.74 -7.87 -13.63
CA ARG A 110 12.17 -8.17 -13.67
C ARG A 110 12.63 -8.66 -15.04
N THR A 111 11.88 -9.56 -15.65
CA THR A 111 12.18 -10.13 -16.97
C THR A 111 11.94 -9.11 -18.08
N ARG A 112 10.79 -8.43 -18.06
CA ARG A 112 10.38 -7.47 -19.10
C ARG A 112 11.35 -6.31 -19.26
N TYR A 113 11.89 -5.84 -18.12
CA TYR A 113 12.73 -4.65 -18.08
C TYR A 113 14.21 -4.95 -17.83
N HIS A 114 14.59 -6.22 -17.63
CA HIS A 114 15.94 -6.64 -17.26
C HIS A 114 16.47 -5.86 -16.05
N GLN A 115 15.60 -5.63 -15.05
CA GLN A 115 15.88 -4.81 -13.86
C GLN A 115 15.82 -5.62 -12.57
N VAL A 116 16.69 -5.25 -11.64
CA VAL A 116 16.62 -5.68 -10.24
C VAL A 116 16.06 -4.51 -9.43
N PHE A 117 15.13 -4.79 -8.56
CA PHE A 117 14.53 -3.81 -7.65
C PHE A 117 14.95 -4.15 -6.21
N PRO A 118 16.00 -3.51 -5.68
CA PRO A 118 16.48 -3.80 -4.32
C PRO A 118 15.60 -3.19 -3.24
N ASP A 119 14.84 -2.15 -3.57
CA ASP A 119 13.89 -1.51 -2.67
C ASP A 119 12.50 -1.50 -3.33
N ILE A 120 11.57 -2.25 -2.74
CA ILE A 120 10.20 -2.37 -3.23
C ILE A 120 9.25 -1.87 -2.14
N THR A 121 8.45 -0.88 -2.51
CA THR A 121 7.34 -0.36 -1.72
C THR A 121 6.04 -0.91 -2.26
N PHE A 122 5.11 -1.28 -1.38
CA PHE A 122 3.75 -1.60 -1.77
C PHE A 122 2.78 -0.71 -1.01
N ALA A 123 1.85 -0.09 -1.73
CA ALA A 123 0.90 0.84 -1.13
C ALA A 123 -0.51 0.68 -1.71
N GLY A 124 -1.48 1.28 -1.06
CA GLY A 124 -2.86 1.30 -1.52
C GLY A 124 -3.79 2.08 -0.60
N PHE A 125 -5.06 2.12 -1.01
CA PHE A 125 -6.11 2.91 -0.38
C PHE A 125 -7.15 1.98 0.25
N SER A 126 -7.65 2.34 1.44
CA SER A 126 -8.72 1.59 2.08
C SER A 126 -8.36 0.08 2.23
N LEU A 127 -9.16 -0.81 1.65
CA LEU A 127 -8.89 -2.25 1.62
C LEU A 127 -7.61 -2.60 0.84
N GLY A 128 -7.27 -1.80 -0.19
CA GLY A 128 -6.00 -1.93 -0.91
C GLY A 128 -4.78 -1.60 -0.06
N GLY A 129 -4.93 -0.64 0.88
CA GLY A 129 -3.91 -0.31 1.88
C GLY A 129 -3.69 -1.44 2.89
N LEU A 130 -4.78 -2.03 3.40
CA LEU A 130 -4.70 -3.23 4.25
C LEU A 130 -3.97 -4.37 3.55
N SER A 131 -4.33 -4.64 2.28
CA SER A 131 -3.72 -5.72 1.50
C SER A 131 -2.22 -5.49 1.26
N ALA A 132 -1.83 -4.26 0.94
CA ALA A 132 -0.42 -3.90 0.77
C ALA A 132 0.37 -4.09 2.08
N LEU A 133 -0.17 -3.62 3.20
CA LEU A 133 0.45 -3.76 4.52
C LEU A 133 0.63 -5.23 4.92
N ASP A 134 -0.40 -6.06 4.72
CA ASP A 134 -0.34 -7.50 5.03
C ASP A 134 0.74 -8.21 4.19
N ILE A 135 0.80 -7.94 2.89
CA ILE A 135 1.80 -8.52 1.99
C ILE A 135 3.21 -8.08 2.39
N VAL A 136 3.44 -6.80 2.64
CA VAL A 136 4.75 -6.28 3.09
C VAL A 136 5.16 -6.91 4.42
N TRP A 137 4.23 -7.00 5.37
CA TRP A 137 4.51 -7.61 6.66
C TRP A 137 4.87 -9.10 6.56
N ASN A 138 4.20 -9.85 5.69
CA ASN A 138 4.43 -11.29 5.55
C ASN A 138 5.63 -11.64 4.65
N HIS A 139 6.07 -10.72 3.76
CA HIS A 139 7.15 -10.96 2.79
C HIS A 139 8.27 -9.90 2.87
N PRO A 140 8.93 -9.74 4.05
CA PRO A 140 9.95 -8.71 4.29
C PRO A 140 11.27 -8.98 3.55
N ASP A 141 11.41 -10.13 2.90
CA ASP A 141 12.51 -10.47 1.99
C ASP A 141 12.32 -9.90 0.58
N GLN A 142 11.11 -9.49 0.22
CA GLN A 142 10.76 -8.89 -1.07
C GLN A 142 10.41 -7.41 -0.94
N PHE A 143 9.78 -7.01 0.15
CA PHE A 143 9.27 -5.65 0.37
C PHE A 143 9.94 -4.99 1.57
N HIS A 144 10.12 -3.67 1.45
CA HIS A 144 10.78 -2.88 2.49
C HIS A 144 9.89 -1.79 3.08
N LYS A 145 8.91 -1.31 2.30
CA LYS A 145 8.05 -0.20 2.70
C LYS A 145 6.58 -0.52 2.42
N ALA A 146 5.69 -0.16 3.35
CA ALA A 146 4.25 -0.18 3.16
C ALA A 146 3.67 1.23 3.21
N GLY A 147 2.78 1.57 2.25
CA GLY A 147 2.00 2.80 2.25
C GLY A 147 0.51 2.49 2.42
N VAL A 148 -0.12 3.10 3.40
CA VAL A 148 -1.52 2.82 3.78
C VAL A 148 -2.27 4.13 3.86
N PHE A 149 -3.19 4.36 2.93
CA PHE A 149 -4.04 5.55 2.88
C PHE A 149 -5.45 5.17 3.32
N SER A 150 -5.94 5.78 4.39
CA SER A 150 -7.25 5.49 5.00
C SER A 150 -7.51 3.98 5.12
N GLY A 151 -6.54 3.24 5.67
CA GLY A 151 -6.51 1.78 5.64
C GLY A 151 -7.69 1.11 6.34
N SER A 152 -8.20 0.00 5.78
CA SER A 152 -9.26 -0.81 6.41
C SER A 152 -8.74 -1.58 7.63
N LEU A 153 -8.14 -0.88 8.60
CA LEU A 153 -7.46 -1.47 9.76
C LEU A 153 -8.43 -2.02 10.81
N TRP A 154 -9.73 -1.74 10.67
CA TRP A 154 -10.82 -2.36 11.42
C TRP A 154 -11.01 -3.86 11.15
N TRP A 155 -10.32 -4.42 10.14
CA TRP A 155 -10.50 -5.78 9.63
C TRP A 155 -10.44 -6.85 10.73
N ARG A 156 -11.52 -7.68 10.80
CA ARG A 156 -11.68 -8.78 11.76
C ARG A 156 -12.18 -10.04 11.06
N ALA A 157 -11.85 -11.20 11.62
CA ALA A 157 -12.33 -12.49 11.12
C ALA A 157 -13.75 -12.84 11.59
N SER A 158 -14.29 -12.12 12.61
CA SER A 158 -15.63 -12.36 13.17
C SER A 158 -16.44 -11.06 13.19
N ALA A 159 -17.73 -11.17 12.82
CA ALA A 159 -18.67 -10.07 12.88
C ALA A 159 -19.03 -9.66 14.34
N ASP A 160 -18.94 -10.60 15.28
CA ASP A 160 -19.28 -10.39 16.68
C ASP A 160 -18.15 -9.69 17.48
N GLY A 161 -17.15 -9.18 16.78
CA GLY A 161 -15.96 -8.57 17.36
C GLY A 161 -14.76 -9.50 17.31
N GLY A 162 -13.81 -9.31 18.19
CA GLY A 162 -12.54 -10.01 18.19
C GLY A 162 -11.40 -9.06 17.78
N PRO A 163 -10.15 -9.54 17.80
CA PRO A 163 -9.00 -8.68 17.53
C PRO A 163 -8.97 -8.22 16.07
N ARG A 164 -8.51 -7.00 15.87
CA ARG A 164 -8.16 -6.47 14.54
C ARG A 164 -6.96 -7.27 14.02
N ILE A 165 -7.10 -7.87 12.85
CA ILE A 165 -6.15 -8.88 12.33
C ILE A 165 -4.74 -8.30 12.21
N MET A 166 -4.58 -7.12 11.57
CA MET A 166 -3.24 -6.54 11.38
C MET A 166 -2.59 -6.14 12.72
N HIS A 167 -3.36 -5.60 13.65
CA HIS A 167 -2.85 -5.25 14.99
C HIS A 167 -2.28 -6.48 15.68
N ARG A 168 -3.08 -7.55 15.75
CA ARG A 168 -2.63 -8.81 16.35
C ARG A 168 -1.43 -9.42 15.61
N GLN A 169 -1.46 -9.40 14.27
CA GLN A 169 -0.37 -9.96 13.47
C GLN A 169 0.96 -9.20 13.69
N VAL A 170 0.89 -7.88 13.84
CA VAL A 170 2.07 -7.06 14.18
C VAL A 170 2.49 -7.31 15.63
N GLU A 171 1.55 -7.34 16.57
CA GLU A 171 1.82 -7.56 18.00
C GLU A 171 2.51 -8.92 18.27
N GLU A 172 1.99 -9.99 17.66
CA GLU A 172 2.53 -11.36 17.82
C GLU A 172 3.79 -11.62 16.97
N GLY A 173 3.97 -10.89 15.87
CA GLY A 173 5.08 -11.10 14.94
C GLY A 173 6.43 -10.59 15.46
N ALA A 174 7.53 -11.09 14.92
CA ALA A 174 8.87 -10.59 15.24
C ALA A 174 9.11 -9.18 14.68
N PHE A 175 10.00 -8.43 15.34
CA PHE A 175 10.52 -7.17 14.79
C PHE A 175 11.30 -7.41 13.50
N LYS A 176 11.04 -6.60 12.49
CA LYS A 176 11.66 -6.67 11.15
C LYS A 176 12.32 -5.33 10.85
N PRO A 177 13.59 -5.15 11.21
CA PRO A 177 14.26 -3.83 11.22
C PRO A 177 14.34 -3.14 9.85
N GLN A 178 14.20 -3.90 8.76
CA GLN A 178 14.24 -3.38 7.40
C GLN A 178 12.91 -2.76 6.94
N LEU A 179 11.80 -3.02 7.66
CA LEU A 179 10.48 -2.51 7.26
C LEU A 179 10.26 -1.07 7.70
N LYS A 180 9.59 -0.31 6.83
CA LYS A 180 9.14 1.06 7.09
C LYS A 180 7.68 1.20 6.68
N PHE A 181 6.99 2.13 7.30
CA PHE A 181 5.54 2.30 7.16
C PHE A 181 5.18 3.77 6.99
N PHE A 182 4.36 4.04 6.00
CA PHE A 182 3.67 5.31 5.84
C PHE A 182 2.19 5.06 6.09
N PHE A 183 1.59 5.85 6.98
CA PHE A 183 0.16 5.84 7.24
C PHE A 183 -0.42 7.22 6.98
N GLU A 184 -1.58 7.27 6.36
CA GLU A 184 -2.42 8.45 6.25
C GLU A 184 -3.83 8.11 6.75
N ALA A 185 -4.47 9.04 7.45
CA ALA A 185 -5.87 8.98 7.83
C ALA A 185 -6.50 10.37 7.80
N GLY A 186 -7.73 10.46 7.32
CA GLY A 186 -8.52 11.69 7.34
C GLY A 186 -9.42 11.78 8.59
N THR A 187 -9.54 12.96 9.19
CA THR A 187 -10.40 13.13 10.38
C THR A 187 -11.90 13.05 10.08
N LEU A 188 -12.29 12.94 8.81
CA LEU A 188 -13.66 12.76 8.33
C LEU A 188 -13.79 11.52 7.40
N ASP A 189 -12.92 10.52 7.55
CA ASP A 189 -12.96 9.28 6.77
C ASP A 189 -14.25 8.49 6.99
N GLU A 190 -14.81 8.58 8.18
CA GLU A 190 -16.08 7.98 8.57
C GLU A 190 -16.71 8.77 9.73
N VAL A 191 -17.76 8.23 10.32
CA VAL A 191 -18.47 8.84 11.47
C VAL A 191 -18.52 7.91 12.69
N ALA A 192 -18.07 6.67 12.56
CA ALA A 192 -18.09 5.71 13.67
C ALA A 192 -17.06 6.09 14.72
N ASP A 193 -17.46 5.99 15.99
CA ASP A 193 -16.64 6.20 17.20
C ASP A 193 -17.13 5.17 18.23
N ARG A 194 -16.58 3.95 18.16
CA ARG A 194 -17.03 2.78 18.96
C ARG A 194 -16.79 2.90 20.46
N ASN A 195 -15.83 3.75 20.86
CA ASN A 195 -15.43 3.91 22.23
C ASN A 195 -15.87 5.28 22.83
N ALA A 196 -16.54 6.11 22.02
CA ALA A 196 -17.05 7.44 22.38
C ALA A 196 -15.97 8.38 22.97
N ASN A 197 -14.74 8.31 22.41
CA ASN A 197 -13.63 9.16 22.84
C ASN A 197 -13.53 10.49 22.04
N GLY A 198 -14.40 10.68 21.05
CA GLY A 198 -14.42 11.84 20.17
C GLY A 198 -13.47 11.73 18.95
N VAL A 199 -12.83 10.57 18.78
CA VAL A 199 -12.00 10.23 17.62
C VAL A 199 -12.70 9.14 16.81
N ILE A 200 -12.78 9.29 15.50
CA ILE A 200 -13.39 8.29 14.64
C ILE A 200 -12.57 7.00 14.58
N ASP A 201 -13.24 5.87 14.37
CA ASP A 201 -12.61 4.54 14.40
C ASP A 201 -11.46 4.39 13.40
N ALA A 202 -11.54 5.00 12.21
CA ALA A 202 -10.48 4.94 11.20
C ALA A 202 -9.16 5.56 11.72
N VAL A 203 -9.23 6.67 12.46
CA VAL A 203 -8.07 7.31 13.09
C VAL A 203 -7.58 6.47 14.26
N ASP A 204 -8.49 6.06 15.17
CA ASP A 204 -8.15 5.21 16.32
C ASP A 204 -7.47 3.90 15.90
N ASP A 205 -8.00 3.23 14.89
CA ASP A 205 -7.41 1.98 14.37
C ASP A 205 -6.01 2.20 13.80
N THR A 206 -5.79 3.33 13.12
CA THR A 206 -4.47 3.68 12.58
C THR A 206 -3.49 4.02 13.70
N GLU A 207 -3.88 4.85 14.66
CA GLU A 207 -3.02 5.25 15.78
C GLU A 207 -2.70 4.10 16.72
N ASP A 208 -3.65 3.18 16.94
CA ASP A 208 -3.41 1.97 17.72
C ASP A 208 -2.36 1.07 17.04
N LEU A 209 -2.44 0.90 15.71
CA LEU A 209 -1.44 0.13 14.98
C LEU A 209 -0.05 0.80 15.03
N VAL A 210 0.00 2.11 14.86
CA VAL A 210 1.26 2.89 15.00
C VAL A 210 1.86 2.68 16.39
N ARG A 211 1.03 2.75 17.45
CA ARG A 211 1.48 2.52 18.84
C ARG A 211 2.03 1.10 19.04
N ILE A 212 1.39 0.07 18.47
CA ILE A 212 1.88 -1.31 18.53
C ILE A 212 3.23 -1.43 17.81
N LEU A 213 3.39 -0.78 16.65
CA LEU A 213 4.67 -0.74 15.94
C LEU A 213 5.75 -0.06 16.77
N GLU A 214 5.44 1.08 17.44
CA GLU A 214 6.39 1.76 18.33
C GLU A 214 6.82 0.86 19.51
N GLN A 215 5.85 0.18 20.14
CA GLN A 215 6.13 -0.77 21.23
C GLN A 215 7.00 -1.95 20.78
N LYS A 216 6.93 -2.31 19.50
CA LYS A 216 7.77 -3.35 18.88
C LYS A 216 9.18 -2.87 18.56
N GLY A 217 9.45 -1.56 18.60
CA GLY A 217 10.78 -0.97 18.36
C GLY A 217 10.91 -0.17 17.07
N TYR A 218 9.81 0.07 16.34
CA TYR A 218 9.84 0.99 15.21
C TYR A 218 9.75 2.44 15.70
N GLU A 219 10.59 3.32 15.15
CA GLU A 219 10.72 4.72 15.56
C GLU A 219 9.97 5.65 14.60
N LYS A 220 9.16 6.57 15.12
CA LYS A 220 8.57 7.66 14.31
C LYS A 220 9.68 8.52 13.69
N GLY A 221 9.46 8.96 12.45
CA GLY A 221 10.43 9.74 11.68
C GLY A 221 11.54 8.92 11.01
N ARG A 222 11.80 7.70 11.49
CA ARG A 222 12.78 6.78 10.89
C ARG A 222 12.12 5.60 10.18
N HIS A 223 11.26 4.90 10.87
CA HIS A 223 10.57 3.70 10.37
C HIS A 223 9.09 3.97 10.08
N ILE A 224 8.48 4.91 10.80
CA ILE A 224 7.07 5.24 10.68
C ILE A 224 6.93 6.71 10.33
N GLN A 225 6.23 6.98 9.23
CA GLN A 225 5.65 8.28 8.90
C GLN A 225 4.14 8.17 9.08
N TYR A 226 3.52 9.09 9.80
CA TYR A 226 2.06 9.15 9.97
C TYR A 226 1.58 10.57 9.70
N GLU A 227 0.57 10.68 8.84
CA GLU A 227 -0.06 11.94 8.44
C GLU A 227 -1.55 11.89 8.75
N LEU A 228 -1.98 12.71 9.72
CA LEU A 228 -3.39 12.92 10.02
C LEU A 228 -3.87 14.16 9.26
N ILE A 229 -4.79 13.96 8.32
CA ILE A 229 -5.31 15.04 7.46
C ILE A 229 -6.57 15.64 8.10
N THR A 230 -6.43 16.83 8.68
CA THR A 230 -7.59 17.55 9.24
C THR A 230 -8.59 17.89 8.14
N GLY A 231 -9.84 17.47 8.29
CA GLY A 231 -10.88 17.62 7.28
C GLY A 231 -10.79 16.63 6.12
N GLY A 232 -9.76 15.76 6.11
CA GLY A 232 -9.60 14.70 5.13
C GLY A 232 -10.75 13.69 5.19
N ARG A 233 -11.17 13.18 4.02
CA ARG A 233 -12.27 12.25 3.82
C ARG A 233 -11.79 10.99 3.12
N HIS A 234 -12.54 9.93 3.22
CA HIS A 234 -12.27 8.65 2.56
C HIS A 234 -12.50 8.74 1.04
N ASN A 235 -11.65 9.50 0.34
CA ASN A 235 -11.79 9.76 -1.09
C ASN A 235 -10.46 10.08 -1.77
N THR A 236 -10.49 10.05 -3.10
CA THR A 236 -9.35 10.29 -3.97
C THR A 236 -8.75 11.69 -3.81
N ASP A 237 -9.54 12.73 -3.46
CA ASP A 237 -9.03 14.09 -3.29
C ASP A 237 -8.09 14.19 -2.08
N THR A 238 -8.47 13.57 -0.95
CA THR A 238 -7.63 13.51 0.26
C THR A 238 -6.34 12.74 -0.03
N TRP A 239 -6.46 11.57 -0.64
CA TRP A 239 -5.30 10.73 -0.96
C TRP A 239 -4.36 11.38 -1.98
N ALA A 240 -4.91 12.07 -2.99
CA ALA A 240 -4.11 12.86 -3.95
C ALA A 240 -3.33 13.99 -3.25
N GLY A 241 -3.93 14.59 -2.22
CA GLY A 241 -3.25 15.62 -1.41
C GLY A 241 -2.06 15.10 -0.60
N ALA A 242 -2.15 13.88 -0.08
CA ALA A 242 -1.07 13.24 0.68
C ALA A 242 -0.01 12.54 -0.21
N MET A 243 -0.36 12.21 -1.45
CA MET A 243 0.50 11.45 -2.36
C MET A 243 1.89 12.09 -2.60
N PRO A 244 2.05 13.41 -2.79
CA PRO A 244 3.37 14.00 -2.99
C PRO A 244 4.32 13.72 -1.82
N GLY A 245 3.88 13.91 -0.57
CA GLY A 245 4.66 13.61 0.63
C GLY A 245 5.03 12.13 0.73
N PHE A 246 4.10 11.25 0.38
CA PHE A 246 4.36 9.82 0.30
C PHE A 246 5.41 9.46 -0.75
N LEU A 247 5.31 10.01 -1.97
CA LEU A 247 6.28 9.75 -3.04
C LEU A 247 7.70 10.19 -2.65
N GLU A 248 7.83 11.36 -2.00
CA GLU A 248 9.10 11.81 -1.45
C GLU A 248 9.63 10.86 -0.37
N TRP A 249 8.76 10.37 0.51
CA TRP A 249 9.14 9.39 1.55
C TRP A 249 9.59 8.06 0.93
N VAL A 250 8.94 7.60 -0.14
CA VAL A 250 9.34 6.36 -0.86
C VAL A 250 10.77 6.44 -1.35
N VAL A 251 11.18 7.56 -1.96
CA VAL A 251 12.51 7.71 -2.58
C VAL A 251 13.61 8.15 -1.61
N LYS A 252 13.26 8.54 -0.39
CA LYS A 252 14.28 8.83 0.63
C LYS A 252 15.09 7.57 0.93
N THR A 253 16.36 7.61 0.56
CA THR A 253 17.36 6.65 1.04
C THR A 253 17.63 6.90 2.52
N THR A 254 17.75 5.86 3.26
CA THR A 254 18.09 5.89 4.70
C THR A 254 19.55 6.16 4.89
#